data_fde405ff4d7609e2e811c67ef95c8f8a
#
_entry.id   fde405ff4d7609e2e811c67ef95c8f8a
#
_cell.length_a   1.000
_cell.length_b   1.000
_cell.length_c   1.000
_cell.angle_alpha   90.00
_cell.angle_beta   90.00
_cell.angle_gamma   90.00
#
_symmetry.space_group_name_H-M   'P 1'
#
loop_
_entity.id
_entity.type
_entity.pdbx_description
1 polymer ?
#
loop_
_entity_poly.entity_id
_entity_poly.type
_entity_poly.pdbx_seq_one_letter_code
_entity_poly.pdbx_strand_id
1 'polypeptide(L)'
;MKWTKSLIQTLRENPGDAEIDSHKLLIRAGLARKVAGGLYAYLPLGMRTLRKIQQIVREEMDRAGALEIVTPILQPAELWRTTGRWDTMGPNMFKLRDRGEHEFALGPTAEEVFTDIAKGLISSYRQLPVTIYQMQWKFRDETRPRFGLMRSKEFLMKDAYSFDVDAEGADRSYWNMYHAYERIYERCGLKAVPVQADGGDMGDSLTHEFHVLADAGEDGIAFCEGCGYAANLEKAERRVDGPAGLADPAGLAPVPPDLPCEEVPTPGAKTIDQVSAFMGVPGSAFVKSLVYSADGAPVMVCVEGDRDVNEVKLKRFLGAKKVELADFETVLRVTGANAGFVGPVKPADEKLRIVCDIALRGAKGRIVGANKDEFHLKNVDLARDCKIADADFADLVVVRDGDVCAKCGRPMAIRRGIEVGQVFKLGTKYSAAFNAVYKNDKLEEHVMIMGCYGVGVSRTLQAVIEQSHDKDGIIWPASVAPYQVVIDCLDPDNAEVAKVSDGLEAELEASGVDVLVDDRAERPGVKFKDADLIGFPVRVVVGAKGLANGGVEVKRRADDKSKTVVAPVAEAATAVRAALG
;
A
#
# COMPACT_ATOMS: atom_id res chain seq x y z
N MET A 1 18.84 30.90 -4.58
CA MET A 1 19.87 30.04 -3.92
C MET A 1 20.93 29.63 -4.93
N LYS A 2 22.24 29.68 -4.57
CA LYS A 2 23.34 29.25 -5.45
C LYS A 2 23.70 27.79 -5.26
N TRP A 3 23.93 27.03 -6.34
CA TRP A 3 24.29 25.62 -6.31
C TRP A 3 25.59 25.38 -5.54
N THR A 4 26.63 26.20 -5.78
CA THR A 4 27.93 26.10 -5.10
C THR A 4 27.84 26.17 -3.57
N LYS A 5 26.71 26.65 -3.01
CA LYS A 5 26.47 26.79 -1.56
C LYS A 5 25.37 25.88 -1.03
N SER A 6 24.90 24.91 -1.83
CA SER A 6 23.71 24.12 -1.53
C SER A 6 23.96 22.69 -1.04
N LEU A 7 25.20 22.20 -1.03
CA LEU A 7 25.56 20.81 -0.78
C LEU A 7 24.85 19.80 -1.71
N ILE A 8 24.41 20.24 -2.90
CA ILE A 8 23.81 19.36 -3.90
C ILE A 8 24.93 18.57 -4.58
N GLN A 9 24.84 17.25 -4.53
CA GLN A 9 25.75 16.34 -5.20
C GLN A 9 24.95 15.25 -5.93
N THR A 10 25.14 15.13 -7.23
CA THR A 10 24.56 14.09 -8.07
C THR A 10 25.54 12.94 -8.26
N LEU A 11 25.01 11.75 -8.53
CA LEU A 11 25.80 10.55 -8.83
C LEU A 11 25.54 10.11 -10.28
N ARG A 12 26.61 9.72 -10.98
CA ARG A 12 26.51 9.22 -12.36
C ARG A 12 26.02 7.77 -12.41
N GLU A 13 26.48 6.96 -11.47
CA GLU A 13 26.23 5.51 -11.43
C GLU A 13 25.07 5.20 -10.49
N ASN A 14 24.37 4.10 -10.77
CA ASN A 14 23.33 3.60 -9.89
C ASN A 14 23.97 2.98 -8.64
N PRO A 15 23.40 3.19 -7.44
CA PRO A 15 23.77 2.44 -6.25
C PRO A 15 23.58 0.94 -6.47
N GLY A 16 24.54 0.12 -6.03
CA GLY A 16 24.54 -1.32 -6.27
C GLY A 16 23.41 -2.08 -5.55
N ASP A 17 22.80 -1.46 -4.54
CA ASP A 17 21.71 -2.03 -3.74
C ASP A 17 20.34 -1.43 -4.06
N ALA A 18 20.26 -0.54 -5.06
CA ALA A 18 19.00 0.04 -5.50
C ALA A 18 18.39 -0.76 -6.66
N GLU A 19 17.26 -1.41 -6.40
CA GLU A 19 16.59 -2.28 -7.38
C GLU A 19 15.64 -1.50 -8.28
N ILE A 20 14.75 -0.68 -7.69
CA ILE A 20 13.71 0.07 -8.40
C ILE A 20 14.19 1.46 -8.83
N ASP A 21 13.57 2.01 -9.87
CA ASP A 21 14.05 3.26 -10.48
C ASP A 21 13.90 4.48 -9.56
N SER A 22 12.82 4.57 -8.79
CA SER A 22 12.70 5.65 -7.80
C SER A 22 13.78 5.61 -6.73
N HIS A 23 14.22 4.43 -6.28
CA HIS A 23 15.32 4.31 -5.32
C HIS A 23 16.65 4.76 -5.93
N LYS A 24 16.94 4.33 -7.18
CA LYS A 24 18.12 4.77 -7.92
C LYS A 24 18.15 6.29 -8.07
N LEU A 25 17.04 6.87 -8.52
CA LEU A 25 16.90 8.32 -8.74
C LEU A 25 16.95 9.12 -7.43
N LEU A 26 16.31 8.63 -6.36
CA LEU A 26 16.35 9.24 -5.03
C LEU A 26 17.80 9.50 -4.55
N ILE A 27 18.66 8.49 -4.73
CA ILE A 27 20.06 8.57 -4.30
C ILE A 27 20.90 9.36 -5.31
N ARG A 28 20.73 9.10 -6.61
CA ARG A 28 21.53 9.77 -7.68
C ARG A 28 21.27 11.25 -7.76
N ALA A 29 20.04 11.69 -7.58
CA ALA A 29 19.66 13.09 -7.57
C ALA A 29 20.03 13.83 -6.27
N GLY A 30 20.64 13.15 -5.29
CA GLY A 30 21.06 13.77 -4.04
C GLY A 30 19.91 14.18 -3.12
N LEU A 31 18.81 13.42 -3.12
CA LEU A 31 17.65 13.67 -2.25
C LEU A 31 17.83 13.00 -0.88
N ALA A 32 18.39 11.80 -0.88
CA ALA A 32 18.67 11.05 0.33
C ALA A 32 20.01 10.28 0.22
N ARG A 33 20.55 9.91 1.37
CA ARG A 33 21.75 9.09 1.48
C ARG A 33 21.49 7.95 2.46
N LYS A 34 21.80 6.72 2.05
CA LYS A 34 21.73 5.56 2.92
C LYS A 34 22.81 5.64 4.01
N VAL A 35 22.40 5.46 5.26
CA VAL A 35 23.29 5.38 6.43
C VAL A 35 23.49 3.92 6.82
N ALA A 36 22.40 3.14 6.85
CA ALA A 36 22.40 1.71 7.09
C ALA A 36 21.18 1.05 6.41
N GLY A 37 21.02 -0.25 6.53
CA GLY A 37 19.83 -0.95 6.01
C GLY A 37 18.54 -0.39 6.57
N GLY A 38 17.71 0.22 5.72
CA GLY A 38 16.46 0.85 6.11
C GLY A 38 16.55 2.20 6.86
N LEU A 39 17.77 2.80 6.91
CA LEU A 39 18.01 4.10 7.53
C LEU A 39 18.60 5.07 6.52
N TYR A 40 17.97 6.22 6.35
CA TYR A 40 18.32 7.23 5.35
C TYR A 40 18.43 8.63 5.96
N ALA A 41 19.48 9.35 5.58
CA ALA A 41 19.58 10.78 5.82
C ALA A 41 18.94 11.52 4.63
N TYR A 42 18.04 12.45 4.92
CA TYR A 42 17.45 13.32 3.91
C TYR A 42 18.37 14.51 3.67
N LEU A 43 18.82 14.68 2.44
CA LEU A 43 19.72 15.77 2.03
C LEU A 43 18.90 17.04 1.70
N PRO A 44 19.55 18.20 1.46
CA PRO A 44 18.83 19.45 1.29
C PRO A 44 17.68 19.43 0.28
N LEU A 45 17.85 18.80 -0.88
CA LEU A 45 16.79 18.67 -1.88
C LEU A 45 15.63 17.81 -1.38
N GLY A 46 15.94 16.64 -0.77
CA GLY A 46 14.93 15.75 -0.20
C GLY A 46 14.15 16.41 0.93
N MET A 47 14.82 17.19 1.81
CA MET A 47 14.15 17.93 2.88
C MET A 47 13.22 19.03 2.35
N ARG A 48 13.57 19.70 1.25
CA ARG A 48 12.68 20.70 0.62
C ARG A 48 11.39 20.04 0.11
N THR A 49 11.52 18.96 -0.63
CA THR A 49 10.36 18.19 -1.10
C THR A 49 9.53 17.64 0.07
N LEU A 50 10.18 17.04 1.09
CA LEU A 50 9.50 16.49 2.25
C LEU A 50 8.68 17.56 2.99
N ARG A 51 9.23 18.77 3.18
CA ARG A 51 8.52 19.90 3.79
C ARG A 51 7.33 20.38 2.98
N LYS A 52 7.43 20.39 1.64
CA LYS A 52 6.29 20.75 0.77
C LYS A 52 5.16 19.72 0.89
N ILE A 53 5.48 18.42 0.90
CA ILE A 53 4.49 17.37 1.16
C ILE A 53 3.87 17.53 2.55
N GLN A 54 4.67 17.77 3.60
CA GLN A 54 4.17 18.04 4.95
C GLN A 54 3.23 19.26 4.98
N GLN A 55 3.54 20.31 4.24
CA GLN A 55 2.70 21.50 4.16
C GLN A 55 1.35 21.20 3.51
N ILE A 56 1.35 20.48 2.38
CA ILE A 56 0.11 20.02 1.73
C ILE A 56 -0.74 19.20 2.70
N VAL A 57 -0.11 18.28 3.43
CA VAL A 57 -0.80 17.45 4.43
C VAL A 57 -1.42 18.31 5.53
N ARG A 58 -0.70 19.31 6.08
CA ARG A 58 -1.24 20.22 7.11
C ARG A 58 -2.46 20.97 6.61
N GLU A 59 -2.36 21.58 5.44
CA GLU A 59 -3.45 22.35 4.86
C GLU A 59 -4.72 21.52 4.65
N GLU A 60 -4.58 20.26 4.25
CA GLU A 60 -5.73 19.37 4.08
C GLU A 60 -6.26 18.83 5.42
N MET A 61 -5.40 18.65 6.43
CA MET A 61 -5.83 18.31 7.78
C MET A 61 -6.57 19.49 8.42
N ASP A 62 -6.05 20.72 8.30
CA ASP A 62 -6.72 21.93 8.80
C ASP A 62 -8.07 22.13 8.12
N ARG A 63 -8.14 21.94 6.79
CA ARG A 63 -9.41 21.97 6.03
C ARG A 63 -10.41 20.92 6.50
N ALA A 64 -9.93 19.75 6.92
CA ALA A 64 -10.75 18.68 7.47
C ALA A 64 -11.13 18.92 8.95
N GLY A 65 -10.65 19.98 9.58
CA GLY A 65 -10.92 20.33 10.98
C GLY A 65 -10.15 19.51 12.00
N ALA A 66 -9.04 18.87 11.59
CA ALA A 66 -8.18 18.11 12.49
C ALA A 66 -7.18 19.03 13.22
N LEU A 67 -6.82 18.67 14.45
CA LEU A 67 -5.95 19.45 15.33
C LEU A 67 -4.56 18.82 15.41
N GLU A 68 -3.50 19.59 15.10
CA GLU A 68 -2.12 19.10 15.19
C GLU A 68 -1.63 19.06 16.62
N ILE A 69 -1.07 17.92 17.05
CA ILE A 69 -0.34 17.76 18.30
C ILE A 69 0.99 17.06 18.03
N VAL A 70 1.86 16.95 19.01
CA VAL A 70 3.07 16.14 18.96
C VAL A 70 3.15 15.27 20.21
N THR A 71 3.27 13.96 20.02
CA THR A 71 3.44 13.00 21.12
C THR A 71 4.89 12.53 21.23
N PRO A 72 5.33 11.99 22.38
CA PRO A 72 6.65 11.38 22.48
C PRO A 72 6.83 10.21 21.52
N ILE A 73 8.01 10.12 20.90
CA ILE A 73 8.42 8.95 20.11
C ILE A 73 8.70 7.76 21.04
N LEU A 74 9.32 8.07 22.19
CA LEU A 74 9.62 7.09 23.24
C LEU A 74 8.35 6.85 24.05
N GLN A 75 7.75 5.68 23.89
CA GLN A 75 6.45 5.34 24.48
C GLN A 75 6.61 4.31 25.59
N PRO A 76 6.01 4.54 26.78
CA PRO A 76 6.05 3.58 27.88
C PRO A 76 5.39 2.24 27.52
N ALA A 77 5.98 1.13 27.98
CA ALA A 77 5.47 -0.23 27.73
C ALA A 77 4.06 -0.45 28.29
N GLU A 78 3.70 0.26 29.36
CA GLU A 78 2.40 0.16 30.03
C GLU A 78 1.23 0.49 29.09
N LEU A 79 1.39 1.48 28.21
CA LEU A 79 0.37 1.84 27.23
C LEU A 79 0.10 0.66 26.28
N TRP A 80 1.15 0.02 25.80
CA TRP A 80 1.10 -1.13 24.88
C TRP A 80 0.57 -2.40 25.56
N ARG A 81 0.88 -2.58 26.85
CA ARG A 81 0.33 -3.68 27.65
C ARG A 81 -1.17 -3.55 27.88
N THR A 82 -1.67 -2.33 28.02
CA THR A 82 -3.10 -2.05 28.18
C THR A 82 -3.92 -2.59 27.01
N THR A 83 -3.39 -2.55 25.78
CA THR A 83 -4.04 -3.12 24.58
C THR A 83 -3.62 -4.53 24.27
N GLY A 84 -2.65 -5.11 24.98
CA GLY A 84 -2.04 -6.41 24.68
C GLY A 84 -1.07 -6.37 23.48
N ARG A 85 -0.85 -5.21 22.86
CA ARG A 85 -0.01 -5.08 21.66
C ARG A 85 1.49 -5.12 21.96
N TRP A 86 1.89 -5.03 23.21
CA TRP A 86 3.29 -5.22 23.61
C TRP A 86 3.86 -6.57 23.15
N ASP A 87 3.05 -7.62 23.20
CA ASP A 87 3.44 -8.97 22.80
C ASP A 87 3.07 -9.27 21.35
N THR A 88 1.91 -8.86 20.89
CA THR A 88 1.42 -9.19 19.54
C THR A 88 2.15 -8.45 18.42
N MET A 89 2.59 -7.20 18.62
CA MET A 89 3.48 -6.50 17.68
C MET A 89 4.91 -7.05 17.69
N GLY A 90 5.29 -7.73 18.76
CA GLY A 90 6.45 -8.61 18.88
C GLY A 90 7.74 -8.09 18.26
N PRO A 91 8.26 -8.77 17.23
CA PRO A 91 9.54 -8.47 16.63
C PRO A 91 9.57 -7.18 15.79
N ASN A 92 8.41 -6.62 15.42
CA ASN A 92 8.35 -5.38 14.64
C ASN A 92 8.55 -4.10 15.47
N MET A 93 8.65 -4.23 16.79
CA MET A 93 8.79 -3.11 17.71
C MET A 93 10.22 -3.02 18.25
N PHE A 94 10.84 -1.84 18.14
CA PHE A 94 12.09 -1.55 18.84
C PHE A 94 11.79 -1.34 20.33
N LYS A 95 12.13 -2.32 21.16
CA LYS A 95 11.98 -2.29 22.63
C LYS A 95 13.31 -1.93 23.26
N LEU A 96 13.28 -1.09 24.30
CA LEU A 96 14.46 -0.61 25.01
C LEU A 96 14.15 -0.41 26.50
N ARG A 97 15.20 -0.30 27.31
CA ARG A 97 15.13 0.02 28.72
C ARG A 97 15.95 1.26 29.03
N ASP A 98 15.44 2.07 29.94
CA ASP A 98 16.20 3.20 30.47
C ASP A 98 17.16 2.73 31.59
N ARG A 99 17.91 3.68 32.18
CA ARG A 99 18.82 3.37 33.29
C ARG A 99 18.10 2.96 34.58
N GLY A 100 16.82 3.23 34.70
CA GLY A 100 15.95 2.81 35.80
C GLY A 100 15.25 1.48 35.54
N GLU A 101 15.65 0.75 34.49
CA GLU A 101 15.05 -0.52 34.05
C GLU A 101 13.58 -0.42 33.61
N HIS A 102 13.07 0.81 33.36
CA HIS A 102 11.74 0.98 32.79
C HIS A 102 11.75 0.59 31.32
N GLU A 103 10.70 -0.09 30.88
CA GLU A 103 10.57 -0.56 29.50
C GLU A 103 9.84 0.45 28.62
N PHE A 104 10.38 0.66 27.44
CA PHE A 104 9.85 1.58 26.43
C PHE A 104 9.87 0.95 25.06
N ALA A 105 9.15 1.55 24.12
CA ALA A 105 9.28 1.28 22.69
C ALA A 105 9.52 2.59 21.93
N LEU A 106 10.25 2.51 20.82
CA LEU A 106 10.17 3.54 19.78
C LEU A 106 8.87 3.32 19.02
N GLY A 107 7.97 4.30 19.02
CA GLY A 107 6.60 4.16 18.53
C GLY A 107 6.51 3.73 17.07
N PRO A 108 6.02 2.53 16.77
CA PRO A 108 5.70 2.09 15.40
C PRO A 108 4.40 2.71 14.87
N THR A 109 3.55 3.15 15.79
CA THR A 109 2.26 3.84 15.62
C THR A 109 1.90 4.53 16.94
N ALA A 110 0.73 5.14 17.10
CA ALA A 110 0.41 5.91 18.30
C ALA A 110 -1.05 5.80 18.79
N GLU A 111 -1.79 4.74 18.44
CA GLU A 111 -3.18 4.54 18.90
C GLU A 111 -3.28 4.65 20.43
N GLU A 112 -2.37 3.99 21.13
CA GLU A 112 -2.35 3.95 22.60
C GLU A 112 -2.15 5.34 23.20
N VAL A 113 -1.14 6.08 22.72
CA VAL A 113 -0.80 7.41 23.24
C VAL A 113 -1.93 8.40 22.99
N PHE A 114 -2.52 8.38 21.77
CA PHE A 114 -3.63 9.27 21.45
C PHE A 114 -4.90 8.95 22.23
N THR A 115 -5.16 7.66 22.48
CA THR A 115 -6.30 7.24 23.30
C THR A 115 -6.14 7.69 24.75
N ASP A 116 -4.93 7.57 25.32
CA ASP A 116 -4.62 8.03 26.67
C ASP A 116 -4.77 9.55 26.81
N ILE A 117 -4.27 10.31 25.83
CA ILE A 117 -4.44 11.77 25.77
C ILE A 117 -5.92 12.15 25.66
N ALA A 118 -6.67 11.51 24.76
CA ALA A 118 -8.10 11.78 24.57
C ALA A 118 -8.90 11.49 25.84
N LYS A 119 -8.62 10.37 26.53
CA LYS A 119 -9.21 10.04 27.83
C LYS A 119 -9.01 11.16 28.86
N GLY A 120 -7.83 11.79 28.87
CA GLY A 120 -7.51 12.87 29.80
C GLY A 120 -8.18 14.21 29.47
N LEU A 121 -8.53 14.45 28.21
CA LEU A 121 -9.02 15.73 27.70
C LEU A 121 -10.51 15.77 27.40
N ILE A 122 -11.11 14.62 27.02
CA ILE A 122 -12.50 14.52 26.60
C ILE A 122 -13.33 13.92 27.74
N SER A 123 -14.31 14.66 28.20
CA SER A 123 -15.23 14.23 29.28
C SER A 123 -16.70 14.34 28.92
N SER A 124 -17.05 15.04 27.83
CA SER A 124 -18.43 15.34 27.45
C SER A 124 -18.64 15.15 25.95
N TYR A 125 -19.84 14.67 25.57
CA TYR A 125 -20.27 14.58 24.18
C TYR A 125 -20.18 15.90 23.41
N ARG A 126 -20.19 17.04 24.09
CA ARG A 126 -20.07 18.37 23.47
C ARG A 126 -18.67 18.64 22.89
N GLN A 127 -17.68 17.87 23.29
CA GLN A 127 -16.32 17.95 22.78
C GLN A 127 -16.09 17.04 21.56
N LEU A 128 -17.09 16.22 21.21
CA LEU A 128 -17.07 15.26 20.11
C LEU A 128 -17.97 15.72 18.95
N PRO A 129 -17.67 15.38 17.71
CA PRO A 129 -16.48 14.65 17.27
C PRO A 129 -15.21 15.53 17.33
N VAL A 130 -14.07 14.89 17.51
CA VAL A 130 -12.77 15.54 17.40
C VAL A 130 -11.78 14.62 16.68
N THR A 131 -10.98 15.20 15.80
CA THR A 131 -9.86 14.51 15.16
C THR A 131 -8.57 15.22 15.53
N ILE A 132 -7.61 14.46 16.05
CA ILE A 132 -6.28 14.96 16.40
C ILE A 132 -5.24 14.20 15.59
N TYR A 133 -4.15 14.87 15.19
CA TYR A 133 -3.12 14.25 14.36
C TYR A 133 -1.72 14.74 14.72
N GLN A 134 -0.73 14.01 14.23
CA GLN A 134 0.68 14.42 14.27
C GLN A 134 1.38 14.08 12.96
N MET A 135 2.50 14.75 12.70
CA MET A 135 3.52 14.30 11.77
C MET A 135 4.77 13.94 12.54
N GLN A 136 5.04 12.64 12.68
CA GLN A 136 6.08 12.16 13.57
C GLN A 136 6.84 10.99 12.94
N TRP A 137 8.12 10.87 13.27
CA TRP A 137 8.93 9.71 12.94
C TRP A 137 8.38 8.46 13.60
N LYS A 138 8.32 7.37 12.85
CA LYS A 138 7.91 6.05 13.30
C LYS A 138 9.06 5.07 13.09
N PHE A 139 9.08 4.03 13.91
CA PHE A 139 10.14 3.04 13.95
C PHE A 139 9.54 1.64 13.89
N ARG A 140 9.95 0.87 12.86
CA ARG A 140 9.56 -0.53 12.72
C ARG A 140 10.80 -1.36 12.45
N ASP A 141 11.01 -2.44 13.22
CA ASP A 141 12.16 -3.33 13.02
C ASP A 141 11.92 -4.26 11.83
N GLU A 142 11.87 -3.66 10.65
CA GLU A 142 11.70 -4.38 9.40
C GLU A 142 12.82 -5.39 9.20
N THR A 143 12.46 -6.66 9.05
CA THR A 143 13.42 -7.76 8.86
C THR A 143 14.14 -7.63 7.52
N ARG A 144 13.46 -7.14 6.48
CA ARG A 144 14.00 -6.95 5.13
C ARG A 144 13.64 -5.57 4.59
N PRO A 145 14.32 -4.50 5.07
CA PRO A 145 14.13 -3.18 4.51
C PRO A 145 14.63 -3.16 3.06
N ARG A 146 13.82 -2.62 2.15
CA ARG A 146 14.11 -2.61 0.71
C ARG A 146 13.45 -1.43 0.01
N PHE A 147 13.85 -1.19 -1.22
CA PHE A 147 13.28 -0.16 -2.09
C PHE A 147 13.33 1.27 -1.51
N GLY A 148 14.42 1.62 -0.80
CA GLY A 148 14.63 2.98 -0.30
C GLY A 148 13.65 3.36 0.81
N LEU A 149 12.91 4.46 0.60
CA LEU A 149 11.93 4.98 1.55
C LEU A 149 10.58 4.23 1.50
N MET A 150 10.39 3.28 0.58
CA MET A 150 9.15 2.51 0.48
C MET A 150 8.97 1.60 1.70
N ARG A 151 10.06 0.94 2.14
CA ARG A 151 10.07 0.05 3.29
C ARG A 151 11.34 0.23 4.12
N SER A 152 11.32 1.21 5.00
CA SER A 152 12.44 1.61 5.87
C SER A 152 12.13 1.35 7.34
N LYS A 153 13.18 1.28 8.17
CA LYS A 153 13.06 1.08 9.63
C LYS A 153 12.64 2.36 10.34
N GLU A 154 13.00 3.50 9.80
CA GLU A 154 12.65 4.82 10.28
C GLU A 154 12.02 5.62 9.14
N PHE A 155 10.83 6.19 9.36
CA PHE A 155 10.07 6.90 8.33
C PHE A 155 9.16 7.96 8.95
N LEU A 156 8.87 8.99 8.16
CA LEU A 156 7.95 10.04 8.57
C LEU A 156 6.52 9.68 8.18
N MET A 157 5.62 9.71 9.16
CA MET A 157 4.19 9.43 8.97
C MET A 157 3.35 10.58 9.52
N LYS A 158 2.26 10.93 8.83
CA LYS A 158 1.13 11.62 9.43
C LYS A 158 0.16 10.55 9.92
N ASP A 159 -0.11 10.54 11.17
CA ASP A 159 -1.13 9.70 11.80
C ASP A 159 -2.16 10.57 12.52
N ALA A 160 -3.44 10.32 12.21
CA ALA A 160 -4.57 11.01 12.80
C ALA A 160 -5.53 10.01 13.43
N TYR A 161 -6.24 10.46 14.46
CA TYR A 161 -7.19 9.66 15.22
C TYR A 161 -8.46 10.47 15.46
N SER A 162 -9.60 9.93 15.06
CA SER A 162 -10.89 10.53 15.39
C SER A 162 -11.49 9.85 16.62
N PHE A 163 -12.27 10.65 17.36
CA PHE A 163 -13.07 10.22 18.50
C PHE A 163 -14.49 10.72 18.28
N ASP A 164 -15.45 9.81 18.32
CA ASP A 164 -16.82 10.04 17.93
C ASP A 164 -17.80 9.49 18.99
N VAL A 165 -19.00 10.04 19.03
CA VAL A 165 -20.06 9.62 19.97
C VAL A 165 -20.73 8.31 19.54
N ASP A 166 -20.87 8.07 18.25
CA ASP A 166 -21.60 6.94 17.69
C ASP A 166 -21.00 6.48 16.36
N ALA A 167 -21.53 5.38 15.82
CA ALA A 167 -21.07 4.81 14.56
C ALA A 167 -21.31 5.75 13.37
N GLU A 168 -22.39 6.52 13.36
CA GLU A 168 -22.70 7.48 12.31
C GLU A 168 -21.72 8.67 12.34
N GLY A 169 -21.34 9.15 13.53
CA GLY A 169 -20.26 10.13 13.71
C GLY A 169 -18.93 9.63 13.17
N ALA A 170 -18.57 8.40 13.56
CA ALA A 170 -17.35 7.75 13.07
C ALA A 170 -17.37 7.57 11.53
N ASP A 171 -18.52 7.30 10.92
CA ASP A 171 -18.66 7.28 9.46
C ASP A 171 -18.40 8.65 8.83
N ARG A 172 -18.94 9.72 9.40
CA ARG A 172 -18.67 11.08 8.92
C ARG A 172 -17.19 11.43 9.03
N SER A 173 -16.56 11.14 10.18
CA SER A 173 -15.11 11.35 10.38
C SER A 173 -14.27 10.56 9.39
N TYR A 174 -14.63 9.30 9.14
CA TYR A 174 -13.97 8.43 8.17
C TYR A 174 -13.99 9.01 6.75
N TRP A 175 -15.17 9.37 6.24
CA TRP A 175 -15.30 9.89 4.88
C TRP A 175 -14.68 11.28 4.73
N ASN A 176 -14.69 12.11 5.79
CA ASN A 176 -13.97 13.37 5.79
C ASN A 176 -12.45 13.18 5.61
N MET A 177 -11.86 12.23 6.33
CA MET A 177 -10.44 11.89 6.17
C MET A 177 -10.14 11.22 4.82
N TYR A 178 -11.02 10.35 4.35
CA TYR A 178 -10.91 9.74 3.03
C TYR A 178 -10.80 10.79 1.92
N HIS A 179 -11.70 11.77 1.89
CA HIS A 179 -11.66 12.85 0.90
C HIS A 179 -10.49 13.83 1.10
N ALA A 180 -10.02 14.01 2.32
CA ALA A 180 -8.80 14.76 2.57
C ALA A 180 -7.58 14.06 1.93
N TYR A 181 -7.53 12.72 1.97
CA TYR A 181 -6.44 11.95 1.35
C TYR A 181 -6.46 12.04 -0.18
N GLU A 182 -7.63 11.96 -0.80
CA GLU A 182 -7.75 12.19 -2.24
C GLU A 182 -7.11 13.51 -2.64
N ARG A 183 -7.43 14.62 -1.92
CA ARG A 183 -6.86 15.94 -2.19
C ARG A 183 -5.36 16.02 -1.89
N ILE A 184 -4.88 15.37 -0.82
CA ILE A 184 -3.43 15.33 -0.50
C ILE A 184 -2.67 14.74 -1.68
N TYR A 185 -3.08 13.56 -2.18
CA TYR A 185 -2.36 12.88 -3.26
C TYR A 185 -2.48 13.65 -4.59
N GLU A 186 -3.66 14.17 -4.92
CA GLU A 186 -3.86 15.02 -6.10
C GLU A 186 -2.92 16.24 -6.07
N ARG A 187 -2.85 16.94 -4.94
CA ARG A 187 -1.95 18.10 -4.74
C ARG A 187 -0.48 17.73 -4.78
N CYS A 188 -0.12 16.52 -4.38
CA CYS A 188 1.23 15.97 -4.55
C CYS A 188 1.52 15.52 -5.99
N GLY A 189 0.54 15.58 -6.90
CA GLY A 189 0.64 15.13 -8.28
C GLY A 189 0.61 13.62 -8.45
N LEU A 190 0.12 12.90 -7.44
CA LEU A 190 -0.03 11.43 -7.45
C LEU A 190 -1.42 11.01 -7.91
N LYS A 191 -1.47 10.02 -8.79
CA LYS A 191 -2.68 9.29 -9.13
C LYS A 191 -2.81 8.10 -8.16
N ALA A 192 -3.33 8.37 -6.97
CA ALA A 192 -3.61 7.34 -5.99
C ALA A 192 -5.01 6.77 -6.19
N VAL A 193 -5.14 5.45 -6.15
CA VAL A 193 -6.41 4.73 -6.27
C VAL A 193 -6.82 4.26 -4.88
N PRO A 194 -8.02 4.60 -4.40
CA PRO A 194 -8.54 4.04 -3.17
C PRO A 194 -8.93 2.58 -3.39
N VAL A 195 -8.40 1.70 -2.55
CA VAL A 195 -8.49 0.25 -2.63
C VAL A 195 -9.18 -0.27 -1.38
N GLN A 196 -10.24 -1.04 -1.53
CA GLN A 196 -10.87 -1.70 -0.37
C GLN A 196 -9.90 -2.72 0.22
N ALA A 197 -9.74 -2.69 1.53
CA ALA A 197 -8.83 -3.56 2.26
C ALA A 197 -9.51 -4.28 3.42
N ASP A 198 -8.87 -5.31 3.93
CA ASP A 198 -9.26 -5.92 5.20
C ASP A 198 -8.64 -5.13 6.35
N GLY A 199 -9.42 -4.83 7.39
CA GLY A 199 -8.94 -4.09 8.56
C GLY A 199 -7.98 -4.90 9.45
N GLY A 200 -7.82 -6.19 9.20
CA GLY A 200 -6.98 -7.10 9.95
C GLY A 200 -7.29 -7.08 11.46
N ASP A 201 -6.22 -7.12 12.26
CA ASP A 201 -6.35 -7.05 13.72
C ASP A 201 -6.57 -5.62 14.25
N MET A 202 -6.59 -4.60 13.39
CA MET A 202 -6.68 -3.20 13.81
C MET A 202 -8.09 -2.62 13.76
N GLY A 203 -8.95 -3.07 12.85
CA GLY A 203 -10.20 -2.37 12.60
C GLY A 203 -11.41 -3.21 12.27
N ASP A 204 -12.51 -2.50 12.05
CA ASP A 204 -13.82 -2.98 11.61
C ASP A 204 -13.82 -3.21 10.08
N SER A 205 -14.95 -3.62 9.55
CA SER A 205 -15.17 -4.04 8.15
C SER A 205 -14.88 -2.98 7.07
N LEU A 206 -14.84 -1.69 7.41
CA LEU A 206 -14.60 -0.61 6.46
C LEU A 206 -13.18 -0.05 6.58
N THR A 207 -12.36 -0.36 5.59
CA THR A 207 -10.98 0.09 5.47
C THR A 207 -10.66 0.36 4.01
N HIS A 208 -10.00 1.48 3.73
CA HIS A 208 -9.43 1.75 2.41
C HIS A 208 -7.94 2.07 2.53
N GLU A 209 -7.19 1.51 1.60
CA GLU A 209 -5.80 1.86 1.34
C GLU A 209 -5.74 2.77 0.11
N PHE A 210 -4.82 3.71 0.09
CA PHE A 210 -4.54 4.52 -1.09
C PHE A 210 -3.28 4.01 -1.76
N HIS A 211 -3.40 3.50 -2.97
CA HIS A 211 -2.30 2.90 -3.71
C HIS A 211 -1.94 3.71 -4.96
N VAL A 212 -0.66 3.92 -5.14
CA VAL A 212 -0.09 4.39 -6.42
C VAL A 212 0.19 3.16 -7.26
N LEU A 213 -0.50 3.01 -8.39
CA LEU A 213 -0.28 1.89 -9.29
C LEU A 213 1.09 2.04 -9.97
N ALA A 214 1.97 1.06 -9.75
CA ALA A 214 3.32 1.00 -10.29
C ALA A 214 3.82 -0.44 -10.32
N ASP A 215 4.60 -0.82 -11.33
CA ASP A 215 5.16 -2.18 -11.46
C ASP A 215 6.08 -2.56 -10.29
N ALA A 216 6.72 -1.57 -9.68
CA ALA A 216 7.53 -1.72 -8.47
C ALA A 216 6.71 -1.90 -7.18
N GLY A 217 5.38 -1.85 -7.24
CA GLY A 217 4.50 -2.05 -6.08
C GLY A 217 4.66 -3.44 -5.47
N GLU A 218 4.51 -3.54 -4.15
CA GLU A 218 4.57 -4.82 -3.43
C GLU A 218 3.21 -5.51 -3.37
N ASP A 219 2.12 -4.74 -3.32
CA ASP A 219 0.78 -5.25 -3.09
C ASP A 219 0.05 -5.58 -4.40
N GLY A 220 -0.63 -6.72 -4.40
CA GLY A 220 -1.51 -7.10 -5.49
C GLY A 220 -2.90 -6.46 -5.31
N ILE A 221 -3.37 -5.79 -6.36
CA ILE A 221 -4.67 -5.10 -6.38
C ILE A 221 -5.52 -5.68 -7.50
N ALA A 222 -6.69 -6.20 -7.15
CA ALA A 222 -7.72 -6.52 -8.13
C ALA A 222 -8.42 -5.22 -8.55
N PHE A 223 -8.29 -4.87 -9.82
CA PHE A 223 -8.79 -3.63 -10.38
C PHE A 223 -9.73 -3.89 -11.56
N CYS A 224 -10.91 -3.28 -11.55
CA CYS A 224 -11.87 -3.36 -12.62
C CYS A 224 -11.94 -2.03 -13.38
N GLU A 225 -11.39 -1.98 -14.58
CA GLU A 225 -11.45 -0.78 -15.44
C GLU A 225 -12.90 -0.38 -15.81
N GLY A 226 -13.82 -1.34 -15.72
CA GLY A 226 -15.21 -1.14 -16.12
C GLY A 226 -16.05 -0.31 -15.15
N CYS A 227 -15.78 -0.40 -13.85
CA CYS A 227 -16.57 0.31 -12.82
C CYS A 227 -15.71 1.00 -11.75
N GLY A 228 -14.37 0.94 -11.88
CA GLY A 228 -13.45 1.51 -10.89
C GLY A 228 -13.34 0.71 -9.58
N TYR A 229 -13.93 -0.50 -9.50
CA TYR A 229 -13.76 -1.34 -8.32
C TYR A 229 -12.29 -1.68 -8.14
N ALA A 230 -11.77 -1.42 -6.94
CA ALA A 230 -10.43 -1.79 -6.54
C ALA A 230 -10.45 -2.39 -5.13
N ALA A 231 -9.76 -3.50 -4.95
CA ALA A 231 -9.57 -4.14 -3.65
C ALA A 231 -8.21 -4.84 -3.59
N ASN A 232 -7.57 -4.88 -2.41
CA ASN A 232 -6.40 -5.72 -2.24
C ASN A 232 -6.79 -7.22 -2.36
N LEU A 233 -5.82 -8.09 -2.64
CA LEU A 233 -6.13 -9.50 -2.89
C LEU A 233 -6.75 -10.22 -1.69
N GLU A 234 -6.54 -9.73 -0.48
CA GLU A 234 -7.13 -10.28 0.73
C GLU A 234 -8.64 -10.00 0.81
N LYS A 235 -9.07 -8.82 0.35
CA LYS A 235 -10.45 -8.36 0.39
C LYS A 235 -11.22 -8.59 -0.92
N ALA A 236 -10.52 -8.67 -2.05
CA ALA A 236 -11.13 -8.68 -3.38
C ALA A 236 -12.18 -9.78 -3.54
N GLU A 237 -13.36 -9.40 -4.03
CA GLU A 237 -14.48 -10.29 -4.27
C GLU A 237 -14.67 -10.51 -5.76
N ARG A 238 -14.99 -11.74 -6.13
CA ARG A 238 -15.35 -12.12 -7.49
C ARG A 238 -16.81 -12.53 -7.58
N ARG A 239 -17.39 -12.33 -8.75
CA ARG A 239 -18.68 -12.89 -9.10
C ARG A 239 -18.50 -14.28 -9.69
N VAL A 240 -19.24 -15.23 -9.16
CA VAL A 240 -19.37 -16.56 -9.74
C VAL A 240 -20.82 -16.71 -10.19
N ASP A 241 -21.03 -16.68 -11.50
CA ASP A 241 -22.37 -16.82 -12.08
C ASP A 241 -22.76 -18.29 -12.07
N GLY A 242 -23.33 -18.80 -10.97
CA GLY A 242 -23.98 -20.09 -10.80
C GLY A 242 -23.29 -21.33 -11.40
N PRO A 243 -23.93 -22.51 -11.39
CA PRO A 243 -23.38 -23.71 -12.04
C PRO A 243 -23.20 -23.58 -13.54
N ALA A 244 -23.85 -22.59 -14.19
CA ALA A 244 -23.72 -22.30 -15.61
C ALA A 244 -22.50 -21.41 -15.97
N GLY A 245 -21.90 -20.74 -14.98
CA GLY A 245 -20.67 -19.96 -15.15
C GLY A 245 -19.39 -20.76 -14.90
N LEU A 246 -19.49 -21.97 -14.38
CA LEU A 246 -18.43 -22.95 -14.46
C LEU A 246 -18.39 -23.45 -15.91
N ALA A 247 -17.67 -22.70 -16.77
CA ALA A 247 -17.21 -23.28 -18.01
C ALA A 247 -16.66 -24.66 -17.65
N ASP A 248 -17.26 -25.68 -18.24
CA ASP A 248 -16.73 -27.05 -18.18
C ASP A 248 -15.21 -26.95 -18.33
N PRO A 249 -14.39 -27.44 -17.36
CA PRO A 249 -12.96 -27.20 -17.44
C PRO A 249 -12.51 -27.62 -18.83
N ALA A 250 -11.98 -26.66 -19.58
CA ALA A 250 -11.75 -26.79 -21.00
C ALA A 250 -11.03 -28.12 -21.31
N GLY A 251 -11.73 -29.08 -21.88
CA GLY A 251 -11.19 -30.37 -22.27
C GLY A 251 -11.74 -31.60 -21.53
N LEU A 252 -12.60 -31.47 -20.53
CA LEU A 252 -13.31 -32.64 -20.02
C LEU A 252 -14.60 -32.86 -20.81
N ALA A 253 -14.75 -34.08 -21.34
CA ALA A 253 -16.04 -34.50 -21.91
C ALA A 253 -17.12 -34.43 -20.81
N PRO A 254 -18.37 -34.03 -21.15
CA PRO A 254 -19.46 -34.06 -20.17
C PRO A 254 -19.57 -35.44 -19.54
N VAL A 255 -19.42 -35.52 -18.23
CA VAL A 255 -19.53 -36.78 -17.50
C VAL A 255 -21.01 -37.08 -17.28
N PRO A 256 -21.49 -38.28 -17.68
CA PRO A 256 -22.86 -38.68 -17.42
C PRO A 256 -23.19 -38.54 -15.92
N PRO A 257 -24.37 -38.01 -15.55
CA PRO A 257 -24.72 -37.72 -14.16
C PRO A 257 -24.73 -38.94 -13.24
N ASP A 258 -24.89 -40.13 -13.80
CA ASP A 258 -25.00 -41.39 -13.05
C ASP A 258 -23.69 -42.19 -13.00
N LEU A 259 -22.59 -41.62 -13.52
CA LEU A 259 -21.31 -42.33 -13.51
C LEU A 259 -20.76 -42.37 -12.06
N PRO A 260 -20.49 -43.61 -11.52
CA PRO A 260 -19.99 -43.73 -10.15
C PRO A 260 -18.56 -43.16 -10.01
N CYS A 261 -18.20 -42.78 -8.78
CA CYS A 261 -16.82 -42.52 -8.44
C CYS A 261 -15.93 -43.73 -8.75
N GLU A 262 -14.77 -43.47 -9.31
CA GLU A 262 -13.78 -44.50 -9.63
C GLU A 262 -12.43 -44.13 -9.02
N GLU A 263 -11.85 -45.10 -8.29
CA GLU A 263 -10.51 -44.96 -7.70
C GLU A 263 -9.45 -45.20 -8.79
N VAL A 264 -8.50 -44.28 -8.87
CA VAL A 264 -7.40 -44.29 -9.84
C VAL A 264 -6.07 -44.23 -9.12
N PRO A 265 -5.16 -45.22 -9.34
CA PRO A 265 -3.82 -45.15 -8.77
C PRO A 265 -3.00 -44.02 -9.41
N THR A 266 -2.36 -43.22 -8.59
CA THR A 266 -1.53 -42.06 -9.01
C THR A 266 -0.19 -42.07 -8.28
N PRO A 267 0.64 -43.10 -8.49
CA PRO A 267 1.87 -43.30 -7.75
C PRO A 267 2.86 -42.14 -7.94
N GLY A 268 3.36 -41.61 -6.82
CA GLY A 268 4.32 -40.52 -6.79
C GLY A 268 3.79 -39.13 -7.17
N ALA A 269 2.50 -39.00 -7.54
CA ALA A 269 1.89 -37.73 -7.93
C ALA A 269 1.09 -37.13 -6.75
N LYS A 270 1.64 -36.08 -6.11
CA LYS A 270 1.10 -35.45 -4.90
C LYS A 270 0.57 -34.01 -5.13
N THR A 271 1.18 -33.28 -6.06
CA THR A 271 0.74 -31.90 -6.35
C THR A 271 -0.25 -31.90 -7.49
N ILE A 272 -1.10 -30.88 -7.58
CA ILE A 272 -2.06 -30.72 -8.69
C ILE A 272 -1.34 -30.81 -10.04
N ASP A 273 -0.18 -30.18 -10.20
CA ASP A 273 0.58 -30.23 -11.46
C ASP A 273 1.04 -31.64 -11.80
N GLN A 274 1.51 -32.41 -10.79
CA GLN A 274 1.96 -33.79 -11.01
C GLN A 274 0.78 -34.70 -11.39
N VAL A 275 -0.35 -34.59 -10.68
CA VAL A 275 -1.54 -35.41 -10.95
C VAL A 275 -2.18 -34.99 -12.27
N SER A 276 -2.21 -33.69 -12.57
CA SER A 276 -2.66 -33.14 -13.86
C SER A 276 -1.86 -33.70 -15.03
N ALA A 277 -0.53 -33.69 -14.92
CA ALA A 277 0.35 -34.29 -15.92
C ALA A 277 0.17 -35.81 -16.05
N PHE A 278 0.01 -36.52 -14.91
CA PHE A 278 -0.20 -37.98 -14.88
C PHE A 278 -1.51 -38.39 -15.54
N MET A 279 -2.60 -37.66 -15.26
CA MET A 279 -3.94 -37.99 -15.79
C MET A 279 -4.26 -37.35 -17.15
N GLY A 280 -3.42 -36.40 -17.62
CA GLY A 280 -3.61 -35.71 -18.90
C GLY A 280 -4.81 -34.74 -18.89
N VAL A 281 -5.14 -34.14 -17.74
CA VAL A 281 -6.28 -33.23 -17.58
C VAL A 281 -5.83 -31.92 -16.91
N PRO A 282 -6.49 -30.78 -17.18
CA PRO A 282 -6.09 -29.50 -16.61
C PRO A 282 -6.30 -29.44 -15.09
N GLY A 283 -5.51 -28.62 -14.40
CA GLY A 283 -5.61 -28.42 -12.96
C GLY A 283 -7.00 -27.98 -12.48
N SER A 284 -7.75 -27.25 -13.30
CA SER A 284 -9.14 -26.84 -13.02
C SER A 284 -10.13 -28.01 -12.93
N ALA A 285 -9.79 -29.19 -13.44
CA ALA A 285 -10.61 -30.40 -13.29
C ALA A 285 -10.58 -30.98 -11.86
N PHE A 286 -9.57 -30.62 -11.10
CA PHE A 286 -9.38 -31.11 -9.73
C PHE A 286 -10.09 -30.22 -8.70
N VAL A 287 -10.44 -30.84 -7.58
CA VAL A 287 -10.76 -30.14 -6.33
C VAL A 287 -9.58 -30.34 -5.38
N LYS A 288 -8.85 -29.28 -5.12
CA LYS A 288 -7.79 -29.22 -4.14
C LYS A 288 -8.40 -29.13 -2.75
N SER A 289 -8.10 -30.10 -1.89
CA SER A 289 -8.59 -30.17 -0.51
C SER A 289 -7.42 -29.93 0.46
N LEU A 290 -7.57 -28.95 1.33
CA LEU A 290 -6.61 -28.59 2.36
C LEU A 290 -7.28 -28.67 3.73
N VAL A 291 -6.55 -29.11 4.75
CA VAL A 291 -7.05 -29.11 6.13
C VAL A 291 -6.43 -27.92 6.86
N TYR A 292 -7.29 -27.08 7.42
CA TYR A 292 -6.92 -25.96 8.27
C TYR A 292 -7.31 -26.22 9.71
N SER A 293 -6.62 -25.59 10.64
CA SER A 293 -7.01 -25.46 12.04
C SER A 293 -7.63 -24.07 12.23
N ALA A 294 -8.91 -24.02 12.56
CA ALA A 294 -9.63 -22.79 12.90
C ALA A 294 -9.86 -22.79 14.42
N ASP A 295 -9.16 -21.90 15.13
CA ASP A 295 -9.15 -21.85 16.62
C ASP A 295 -8.93 -23.22 17.28
N GLY A 296 -8.09 -24.06 16.67
CA GLY A 296 -7.78 -25.42 17.13
C GLY A 296 -8.74 -26.53 16.63
N ALA A 297 -9.83 -26.19 15.95
CA ALA A 297 -10.74 -27.16 15.33
C ALA A 297 -10.36 -27.43 13.87
N PRO A 298 -10.24 -28.68 13.41
CA PRO A 298 -9.92 -29.00 12.02
C PRO A 298 -11.12 -28.70 11.11
N VAL A 299 -10.84 -28.13 9.95
CA VAL A 299 -11.80 -27.87 8.86
C VAL A 299 -11.15 -28.19 7.52
N MET A 300 -11.85 -28.91 6.66
CA MET A 300 -11.40 -29.15 5.29
C MET A 300 -11.90 -28.02 4.38
N VAL A 301 -11.01 -27.46 3.60
CA VAL A 301 -11.30 -26.39 2.64
C VAL A 301 -11.07 -26.91 1.22
N CYS A 302 -12.10 -26.85 0.39
CA CYS A 302 -12.06 -27.31 -0.99
C CYS A 302 -12.15 -26.14 -1.96
N VAL A 303 -11.19 -26.07 -2.89
CA VAL A 303 -11.15 -25.08 -3.96
C VAL A 303 -10.84 -25.76 -5.30
N GLU A 304 -11.04 -25.08 -6.43
CA GLU A 304 -10.58 -25.60 -7.73
C GLU A 304 -9.06 -25.82 -7.67
N GLY A 305 -8.56 -26.86 -8.35
CA GLY A 305 -7.17 -27.30 -8.22
C GLY A 305 -6.14 -26.24 -8.59
N ASP A 306 -6.46 -25.36 -9.52
CA ASP A 306 -5.61 -24.25 -9.98
C ASP A 306 -5.82 -22.94 -9.18
N ARG A 307 -6.60 -22.97 -8.10
CA ARG A 307 -6.86 -21.82 -7.21
C ARG A 307 -6.15 -21.97 -5.88
N ASP A 308 -5.88 -20.84 -5.23
CA ASP A 308 -5.34 -20.77 -3.88
C ASP A 308 -6.38 -20.25 -2.89
N VAL A 309 -6.37 -20.82 -1.69
CA VAL A 309 -7.24 -20.41 -0.59
C VAL A 309 -6.84 -19.01 -0.12
N ASN A 310 -7.81 -18.13 0.04
CA ASN A 310 -7.65 -16.86 0.72
C ASN A 310 -7.95 -17.05 2.22
N GLU A 311 -6.91 -17.10 3.03
CA GLU A 311 -7.03 -17.38 4.47
C GLU A 311 -7.80 -16.28 5.22
N VAL A 312 -7.75 -15.02 4.73
CA VAL A 312 -8.52 -13.90 5.30
C VAL A 312 -10.01 -14.10 5.07
N LYS A 313 -10.40 -14.46 3.85
CA LYS A 313 -11.80 -14.81 3.54
C LYS A 313 -12.27 -16.01 4.33
N LEU A 314 -11.43 -17.04 4.43
CA LEU A 314 -11.71 -18.26 5.20
C LEU A 314 -11.90 -17.94 6.67
N LYS A 315 -10.98 -17.18 7.28
CA LYS A 315 -11.06 -16.72 8.68
C LYS A 315 -12.39 -16.01 8.95
N ARG A 316 -12.78 -15.09 8.06
CA ARG A 316 -14.04 -14.33 8.17
C ARG A 316 -15.25 -15.24 8.03
N PHE A 317 -15.25 -16.12 7.04
CA PHE A 317 -16.35 -17.05 6.80
C PHE A 317 -16.58 -17.99 7.99
N LEU A 318 -15.50 -18.47 8.60
CA LEU A 318 -15.58 -19.36 9.78
C LEU A 318 -15.89 -18.60 11.08
N GLY A 319 -15.74 -17.26 11.11
CA GLY A 319 -15.83 -16.47 12.34
C GLY A 319 -14.70 -16.75 13.32
N ALA A 320 -13.56 -17.28 12.84
CA ALA A 320 -12.44 -17.71 13.65
C ALA A 320 -11.50 -16.55 13.98
N LYS A 321 -10.82 -16.63 15.13
CA LYS A 321 -9.76 -15.68 15.51
C LYS A 321 -8.44 -16.01 14.83
N LYS A 322 -8.14 -17.29 14.64
CA LYS A 322 -6.92 -17.77 14.00
C LYS A 322 -7.24 -18.90 13.03
N VAL A 323 -6.66 -18.85 11.84
CA VAL A 323 -6.71 -19.91 10.82
C VAL A 323 -5.29 -20.17 10.36
N GLU A 324 -4.87 -21.43 10.34
CA GLU A 324 -3.56 -21.87 9.87
C GLU A 324 -3.66 -23.30 9.29
N LEU A 325 -2.75 -23.66 8.39
CA LEU A 325 -2.70 -25.05 7.89
C LEU A 325 -2.52 -26.02 9.06
N ALA A 326 -3.30 -27.11 9.06
CA ALA A 326 -3.19 -28.13 10.06
C ALA A 326 -1.86 -28.90 9.94
N ASP A 327 -1.34 -29.41 11.06
CA ASP A 327 -0.17 -30.27 11.07
C ASP A 327 -0.44 -31.65 10.45
N PHE A 328 0.61 -32.37 10.13
CA PHE A 328 0.53 -33.66 9.45
C PHE A 328 -0.27 -34.70 10.25
N GLU A 329 -0.14 -34.72 11.58
CA GLU A 329 -0.85 -35.66 12.44
C GLU A 329 -2.37 -35.42 12.41
N THR A 330 -2.74 -34.14 12.46
CA THR A 330 -4.14 -33.74 12.35
C THR A 330 -4.70 -34.10 10.97
N VAL A 331 -3.98 -33.78 9.87
CA VAL A 331 -4.40 -34.14 8.51
C VAL A 331 -4.64 -35.64 8.40
N LEU A 332 -3.66 -36.48 8.79
CA LEU A 332 -3.78 -37.93 8.71
C LEU A 332 -4.93 -38.46 9.58
N ARG A 333 -5.09 -37.94 10.77
CA ARG A 333 -6.14 -38.37 11.71
C ARG A 333 -7.54 -38.11 11.17
N VAL A 334 -7.77 -36.92 10.57
CA VAL A 334 -9.14 -36.54 10.15
C VAL A 334 -9.48 -36.99 8.73
N THR A 335 -8.50 -37.28 7.89
CA THR A 335 -8.72 -37.66 6.49
C THR A 335 -8.42 -39.13 6.20
N GLY A 336 -7.44 -39.72 6.89
CA GLY A 336 -6.95 -41.10 6.68
C GLY A 336 -5.80 -41.16 5.68
N ALA A 337 -5.31 -40.02 5.12
CA ALA A 337 -4.23 -39.97 4.15
C ALA A 337 -3.28 -38.81 4.42
N ASN A 338 -2.10 -38.86 3.81
CA ASN A 338 -1.14 -37.79 3.81
C ASN A 338 -1.59 -36.64 2.89
N ALA A 339 -1.05 -35.44 3.15
CA ALA A 339 -1.23 -34.29 2.28
C ALA A 339 -0.85 -34.63 0.82
N GLY A 340 -1.69 -34.22 -0.14
CA GLY A 340 -1.60 -34.58 -1.55
C GLY A 340 -2.62 -35.63 -1.99
N PHE A 341 -3.20 -36.40 -1.06
CA PHE A 341 -4.20 -37.43 -1.35
C PHE A 341 -5.52 -37.22 -0.60
N VAL A 342 -5.66 -36.05 0.02
CA VAL A 342 -6.83 -35.64 0.81
C VAL A 342 -7.98 -35.24 -0.09
N GLY A 343 -9.21 -35.68 0.23
CA GLY A 343 -10.40 -35.32 -0.53
C GLY A 343 -11.68 -35.27 0.32
N PRO A 344 -12.77 -34.65 -0.20
CA PRO A 344 -14.00 -34.45 0.55
C PRO A 344 -14.90 -35.69 0.63
N VAL A 345 -14.56 -36.78 -0.08
CA VAL A 345 -15.37 -37.99 -0.15
C VAL A 345 -14.98 -38.91 1.00
N LYS A 346 -15.89 -39.11 1.96
CA LYS A 346 -15.74 -40.03 3.11
C LYS A 346 -14.39 -39.88 3.85
N PRO A 347 -14.07 -38.71 4.41
CA PRO A 347 -12.89 -38.56 5.26
C PRO A 347 -13.00 -39.50 6.48
N ALA A 348 -11.87 -39.84 7.11
CA ALA A 348 -11.83 -40.76 8.27
C ALA A 348 -12.66 -40.23 9.46
N ASP A 349 -12.67 -38.94 9.66
CA ASP A 349 -13.59 -38.28 10.60
C ASP A 349 -14.85 -37.81 9.87
N GLU A 350 -15.93 -38.58 10.02
CA GLU A 350 -17.23 -38.25 9.40
C GLU A 350 -17.85 -36.96 9.90
N LYS A 351 -17.35 -36.37 11.00
CA LYS A 351 -17.80 -35.09 11.57
C LYS A 351 -16.95 -33.90 11.11
N LEU A 352 -15.90 -34.15 10.32
CA LEU A 352 -15.05 -33.09 9.77
C LEU A 352 -15.91 -32.12 8.97
N ARG A 353 -15.92 -30.85 9.39
CA ARG A 353 -16.59 -29.79 8.63
C ARG A 353 -15.84 -29.58 7.30
N ILE A 354 -16.59 -29.60 6.21
CA ILE A 354 -16.06 -29.36 4.87
C ILE A 354 -16.67 -28.05 4.35
N VAL A 355 -15.83 -27.08 4.01
CA VAL A 355 -16.23 -25.83 3.38
C VAL A 355 -15.66 -25.75 1.96
N CYS A 356 -16.43 -25.23 1.05
CA CYS A 356 -16.08 -25.20 -0.37
C CYS A 356 -16.14 -23.79 -0.95
N ASP A 357 -15.26 -23.53 -1.90
CA ASP A 357 -15.41 -22.35 -2.73
C ASP A 357 -16.74 -22.39 -3.48
N ILE A 358 -17.39 -21.22 -3.60
CA ILE A 358 -18.71 -21.09 -4.22
C ILE A 358 -18.73 -21.60 -5.68
N ALA A 359 -17.60 -21.58 -6.39
CA ALA A 359 -17.46 -22.08 -7.74
C ALA A 359 -17.65 -23.62 -7.83
N LEU A 360 -17.47 -24.33 -6.73
CA LEU A 360 -17.66 -25.78 -6.67
C LEU A 360 -19.11 -26.19 -6.40
N ARG A 361 -20.02 -25.24 -6.16
CA ARG A 361 -21.44 -25.56 -5.90
C ARG A 361 -22.05 -26.23 -7.14
N GLY A 362 -22.52 -27.49 -6.97
CA GLY A 362 -23.08 -28.30 -8.05
C GLY A 362 -22.07 -28.81 -9.07
N ALA A 363 -20.77 -28.76 -8.76
CA ALA A 363 -19.72 -29.27 -9.64
C ALA A 363 -19.77 -30.81 -9.74
N LYS A 364 -19.66 -31.31 -10.99
CA LYS A 364 -19.74 -32.74 -11.34
C LYS A 364 -18.49 -33.18 -12.11
N GLY A 365 -18.22 -34.48 -12.09
CA GLY A 365 -17.12 -35.08 -12.84
C GLY A 365 -15.73 -34.65 -12.37
N ARG A 366 -15.61 -34.17 -11.15
CA ARG A 366 -14.36 -33.68 -10.59
C ARG A 366 -13.42 -34.80 -10.16
N ILE A 367 -12.14 -34.46 -10.05
CA ILE A 367 -11.10 -35.34 -9.53
C ILE A 367 -10.68 -34.80 -8.17
N VAL A 368 -10.63 -35.70 -7.17
CA VAL A 368 -10.31 -35.36 -5.78
C VAL A 368 -9.32 -36.39 -5.21
N GLY A 369 -8.64 -36.08 -4.10
CA GLY A 369 -7.90 -37.08 -3.35
C GLY A 369 -8.82 -38.20 -2.81
N ALA A 370 -8.33 -39.43 -2.78
CA ALA A 370 -9.11 -40.59 -2.37
C ALA A 370 -9.11 -40.83 -0.86
N ASN A 371 -8.50 -39.98 -0.04
CA ASN A 371 -8.20 -40.23 1.39
C ASN A 371 -7.41 -41.54 1.59
N LYS A 372 -6.60 -41.88 0.61
CA LYS A 372 -5.73 -43.04 0.54
C LYS A 372 -4.48 -42.66 -0.24
N ASP A 373 -3.33 -42.90 0.35
CA ASP A 373 -2.06 -42.56 -0.26
C ASP A 373 -1.89 -43.20 -1.64
N GLU A 374 -1.39 -42.43 -2.61
CA GLU A 374 -1.17 -42.82 -4.00
C GLU A 374 -2.44 -43.08 -4.82
N PHE A 375 -3.61 -42.58 -4.37
CA PHE A 375 -4.86 -42.72 -5.10
C PHE A 375 -5.65 -41.40 -5.17
N HIS A 376 -6.36 -41.23 -6.28
CA HIS A 376 -7.36 -40.18 -6.48
C HIS A 376 -8.70 -40.80 -6.92
N LEU A 377 -9.79 -40.06 -6.71
CA LEU A 377 -11.13 -40.41 -7.21
C LEU A 377 -11.46 -39.55 -8.43
N LYS A 378 -11.92 -40.11 -9.52
CA LYS A 378 -12.53 -39.41 -10.66
C LYS A 378 -14.05 -39.56 -10.67
N ASN A 379 -14.73 -38.78 -11.50
CA ASN A 379 -16.19 -38.75 -11.66
C ASN A 379 -16.94 -38.36 -10.38
N VAL A 380 -16.33 -37.54 -9.52
CA VAL A 380 -16.95 -37.08 -8.28
C VAL A 380 -18.00 -36.00 -8.58
N ASP A 381 -19.23 -36.23 -8.13
CA ASP A 381 -20.28 -35.23 -8.01
C ASP A 381 -20.35 -34.78 -6.55
N LEU A 382 -19.98 -33.50 -6.28
CA LEU A 382 -19.89 -33.02 -4.90
C LEU A 382 -21.21 -33.08 -4.14
N ALA A 383 -22.33 -32.90 -4.81
CA ALA A 383 -23.66 -32.98 -4.20
C ALA A 383 -24.08 -34.44 -3.86
N ARG A 384 -23.65 -35.40 -4.69
CA ARG A 384 -23.96 -36.82 -4.52
C ARG A 384 -23.01 -37.48 -3.53
N ASP A 385 -21.72 -37.22 -3.63
CA ASP A 385 -20.65 -37.99 -3.01
C ASP A 385 -20.11 -37.41 -1.73
N CYS A 386 -20.38 -36.10 -1.49
CA CYS A 386 -19.85 -35.36 -0.34
C CYS A 386 -20.98 -34.85 0.54
N LYS A 387 -20.75 -34.82 1.86
CA LYS A 387 -21.68 -34.24 2.85
C LYS A 387 -21.35 -32.79 3.09
N ILE A 388 -21.70 -31.87 2.13
CA ILE A 388 -21.44 -30.43 2.23
C ILE A 388 -22.77 -29.71 2.33
N ALA A 389 -22.94 -28.92 3.39
CA ALA A 389 -24.16 -28.12 3.55
C ALA A 389 -24.14 -26.90 2.62
N ASP A 390 -25.31 -26.44 2.16
CA ASP A 390 -25.41 -25.25 1.31
C ASP A 390 -24.79 -23.98 1.95
N ALA A 391 -24.85 -23.89 3.26
CA ALA A 391 -24.25 -22.80 4.03
C ALA A 391 -22.71 -22.84 4.09
N ASP A 392 -22.09 -23.96 3.68
CA ASP A 392 -20.64 -24.13 3.69
C ASP A 392 -19.98 -23.81 2.33
N PHE A 393 -20.71 -23.14 1.42
CA PHE A 393 -20.18 -22.60 0.18
C PHE A 393 -20.01 -21.09 0.28
N ALA A 394 -18.79 -20.59 0.04
CA ALA A 394 -18.47 -19.15 0.04
C ALA A 394 -17.36 -18.83 -0.97
N ASP A 395 -17.13 -17.56 -1.28
CA ASP A 395 -15.94 -17.12 -2.03
C ASP A 395 -14.71 -17.22 -1.13
N LEU A 396 -13.91 -18.27 -1.34
CA LEU A 396 -12.76 -18.63 -0.49
C LEU A 396 -11.41 -18.53 -1.19
N VAL A 397 -11.36 -18.08 -2.45
CA VAL A 397 -10.11 -18.07 -3.21
C VAL A 397 -9.53 -16.66 -3.36
N VAL A 398 -8.22 -16.63 -3.60
CA VAL A 398 -7.53 -15.42 -4.05
C VAL A 398 -7.99 -15.07 -5.46
N VAL A 399 -8.36 -13.81 -5.68
CA VAL A 399 -8.75 -13.31 -7.00
C VAL A 399 -7.53 -13.28 -7.92
N ARG A 400 -7.71 -13.67 -9.17
CA ARG A 400 -6.67 -13.63 -10.21
C ARG A 400 -7.08 -12.80 -11.43
N ASP A 401 -6.13 -12.54 -12.30
CA ASP A 401 -6.35 -11.83 -13.55
C ASP A 401 -7.43 -12.52 -14.38
N GLY A 402 -8.37 -11.74 -14.92
CA GLY A 402 -9.51 -12.24 -15.70
C GLY A 402 -10.72 -12.67 -14.88
N ASP A 403 -10.65 -12.75 -13.55
CA ASP A 403 -11.83 -13.05 -12.72
C ASP A 403 -12.91 -11.96 -12.87
N VAL A 404 -14.17 -12.40 -12.79
CA VAL A 404 -15.33 -11.52 -13.01
C VAL A 404 -15.57 -10.62 -11.81
N CYS A 405 -15.64 -9.32 -12.04
CA CYS A 405 -15.91 -8.32 -11.02
C CYS A 405 -17.28 -8.54 -10.35
N ALA A 406 -17.30 -8.61 -9.03
CA ALA A 406 -18.53 -8.79 -8.26
C ALA A 406 -19.55 -7.66 -8.47
N LYS A 407 -19.09 -6.43 -8.81
CA LYS A 407 -19.96 -5.26 -8.97
C LYS A 407 -20.59 -5.13 -10.36
N CYS A 408 -19.80 -5.31 -11.43
CA CYS A 408 -20.28 -4.99 -12.78
C CYS A 408 -20.24 -6.17 -13.77
N GLY A 409 -19.67 -7.32 -13.37
CA GLY A 409 -19.60 -8.50 -14.22
C GLY A 409 -18.55 -8.44 -15.33
N ARG A 410 -17.67 -7.41 -15.37
CA ARG A 410 -16.54 -7.35 -16.32
C ARG A 410 -15.30 -8.02 -15.73
N PRO A 411 -14.34 -8.46 -16.56
CA PRO A 411 -13.09 -9.01 -16.05
C PRO A 411 -12.29 -7.98 -15.27
N MET A 412 -11.63 -8.43 -14.21
CA MET A 412 -10.68 -7.66 -13.41
C MET A 412 -9.26 -7.94 -13.87
N ALA A 413 -8.38 -6.95 -13.72
CA ALA A 413 -6.94 -7.09 -13.87
C ALA A 413 -6.25 -7.06 -12.50
N ILE A 414 -5.17 -7.82 -12.35
CA ILE A 414 -4.30 -7.69 -11.19
C ILE A 414 -3.22 -6.66 -11.52
N ARG A 415 -3.15 -5.60 -10.71
CA ARG A 415 -2.15 -4.54 -10.78
C ARG A 415 -1.29 -4.57 -9.54
N ARG A 416 -0.08 -4.02 -9.64
CA ARG A 416 0.76 -3.79 -8.47
C ARG A 416 0.60 -2.37 -7.96
N GLY A 417 0.63 -2.18 -6.65
CA GLY A 417 0.47 -0.89 -6.00
C GLY A 417 1.45 -0.65 -4.87
N ILE A 418 1.75 0.62 -4.66
CA ILE A 418 2.50 1.14 -3.53
C ILE A 418 1.48 1.79 -2.60
N GLU A 419 1.28 1.23 -1.41
CA GLU A 419 0.44 1.82 -0.38
C GLU A 419 1.06 3.12 0.13
N VAL A 420 0.40 4.24 -0.05
CA VAL A 420 0.85 5.57 0.42
C VAL A 420 0.08 6.09 1.62
N GLY A 421 -1.08 5.52 1.91
CA GLY A 421 -1.87 5.82 3.10
C GLY A 421 -3.03 4.88 3.29
N GLN A 422 -3.61 4.93 4.48
CA GLN A 422 -4.69 4.04 4.88
C GLN A 422 -5.66 4.73 5.84
N VAL A 423 -6.94 4.43 5.72
CA VAL A 423 -8.00 4.92 6.59
C VAL A 423 -8.75 3.73 7.20
N PHE A 424 -8.87 3.71 8.53
CA PHE A 424 -9.46 2.63 9.31
C PHE A 424 -10.61 3.11 10.19
N LYS A 425 -11.61 2.28 10.38
CA LYS A 425 -12.49 2.32 11.55
C LYS A 425 -11.93 1.37 12.61
N LEU A 426 -11.62 1.90 13.78
CA LEU A 426 -11.10 1.12 14.91
C LEU A 426 -12.19 0.61 15.87
N GLY A 427 -13.40 1.20 15.76
CA GLY A 427 -14.47 0.93 16.71
C GLY A 427 -14.10 1.36 18.13
N THR A 428 -14.36 0.50 19.10
CA THR A 428 -14.07 0.76 20.52
C THR A 428 -12.85 -0.01 21.05
N LYS A 429 -12.09 -0.68 20.20
CA LYS A 429 -11.00 -1.58 20.61
C LYS A 429 -10.01 -0.92 21.57
N TYR A 430 -9.53 0.27 21.22
CA TYR A 430 -8.56 1.01 22.04
C TYR A 430 -9.24 1.80 23.14
N SER A 431 -10.30 2.51 22.85
CA SER A 431 -11.02 3.32 23.81
C SER A 431 -11.60 2.49 24.97
N ALA A 432 -12.12 1.29 24.68
CA ALA A 432 -12.57 0.39 25.74
C ALA A 432 -11.41 -0.11 26.62
N ALA A 433 -10.27 -0.49 26.02
CA ALA A 433 -9.09 -0.96 26.75
C ALA A 433 -8.55 0.10 27.73
N PHE A 434 -8.58 1.38 27.32
CA PHE A 434 -8.16 2.51 28.14
C PHE A 434 -9.26 3.06 29.05
N ASN A 435 -10.50 2.57 28.98
CA ASN A 435 -11.67 3.20 29.59
C ASN A 435 -11.78 4.69 29.21
N ALA A 436 -11.60 4.97 27.92
CA ALA A 436 -11.73 6.31 27.34
C ALA A 436 -13.21 6.60 27.05
N VAL A 437 -13.87 7.22 28.03
CA VAL A 437 -15.32 7.46 28.03
C VAL A 437 -15.65 8.94 28.03
N TYR A 438 -16.84 9.29 27.52
CA TYR A 438 -17.44 10.60 27.61
C TYR A 438 -18.83 10.48 28.29
N LYS A 439 -19.34 11.58 28.85
CA LYS A 439 -20.70 11.66 29.39
C LYS A 439 -21.66 12.28 28.38
N ASN A 440 -22.81 11.62 28.18
CA ASN A 440 -23.89 12.15 27.35
C ASN A 440 -24.70 13.25 28.09
N ASP A 441 -25.79 13.72 27.51
CA ASP A 441 -26.69 14.74 28.07
C ASP A 441 -27.39 14.30 29.37
N LYS A 442 -27.46 12.97 29.61
CA LYS A 442 -28.03 12.35 30.82
C LYS A 442 -26.95 12.00 31.85
N LEU A 443 -25.69 12.40 31.64
CA LEU A 443 -24.53 12.07 32.46
C LEU A 443 -24.16 10.56 32.48
N GLU A 444 -24.65 9.80 31.52
CA GLU A 444 -24.29 8.39 31.34
C GLU A 444 -22.95 8.30 30.62
N GLU A 445 -22.11 7.35 31.06
CA GLU A 445 -20.79 7.12 30.45
C GLU A 445 -20.88 6.21 29.24
N HIS A 446 -20.27 6.64 28.13
CA HIS A 446 -20.17 5.91 26.88
C HIS A 446 -18.74 5.87 26.40
N VAL A 447 -18.32 4.73 25.83
CA VAL A 447 -17.00 4.55 25.24
C VAL A 447 -16.94 5.30 23.91
N MET A 448 -15.86 6.06 23.67
CA MET A 448 -15.65 6.76 22.41
C MET A 448 -15.41 5.78 21.26
N ILE A 449 -15.96 6.05 20.08
CA ILE A 449 -15.66 5.29 18.86
C ILE A 449 -14.50 5.96 18.14
N MET A 450 -13.55 5.18 17.67
CA MET A 450 -12.30 5.68 17.11
C MET A 450 -12.15 5.33 15.63
N GLY A 451 -11.48 6.22 14.90
CA GLY A 451 -10.88 5.98 13.58
C GLY A 451 -9.38 6.26 13.61
N CYS A 452 -8.63 5.65 12.68
CA CYS A 452 -7.19 5.87 12.50
C CYS A 452 -6.88 6.12 11.02
N TYR A 453 -6.02 7.10 10.74
CA TYR A 453 -5.80 7.60 9.39
C TYR A 453 -4.31 7.91 9.18
N GLY A 454 -3.59 7.04 8.46
CA GLY A 454 -2.15 7.14 8.25
C GLY A 454 -1.77 7.57 6.83
N VAL A 455 -0.83 8.51 6.69
CA VAL A 455 -0.15 8.86 5.43
C VAL A 455 1.34 8.67 5.61
N GLY A 456 1.95 7.85 4.78
CA GLY A 456 3.39 7.69 4.72
C GLY A 456 4.05 8.87 4.00
N VAL A 457 4.38 9.95 4.72
CA VAL A 457 4.90 11.21 4.12
C VAL A 457 6.21 10.97 3.37
N SER A 458 7.13 10.23 3.98
CA SER A 458 8.40 9.86 3.32
C SER A 458 8.19 8.89 2.16
N ARG A 459 7.24 7.96 2.27
CA ARG A 459 6.86 7.04 1.18
C ARG A 459 6.22 7.80 0.02
N THR A 460 5.37 8.81 0.31
CA THR A 460 4.77 9.69 -0.70
C THR A 460 5.83 10.39 -1.54
N LEU A 461 6.93 10.89 -0.92
CA LEU A 461 8.04 11.49 -1.65
C LEU A 461 8.59 10.53 -2.71
N GLN A 462 8.88 9.30 -2.34
CA GLN A 462 9.45 8.32 -3.29
C GLN A 462 8.40 7.82 -4.29
N ALA A 463 7.12 7.72 -3.90
CA ALA A 463 6.04 7.35 -4.80
C ALA A 463 5.83 8.39 -5.92
N VAL A 464 6.04 9.69 -5.63
CA VAL A 464 6.05 10.74 -6.66
C VAL A 464 7.17 10.47 -7.68
N ILE A 465 8.37 10.11 -7.23
CA ILE A 465 9.48 9.76 -8.14
C ILE A 465 9.13 8.52 -8.96
N GLU A 466 8.55 7.47 -8.33
CA GLU A 466 8.22 6.22 -9.03
C GLU A 466 7.18 6.43 -10.13
N GLN A 467 6.18 7.28 -9.89
CA GLN A 467 5.14 7.54 -10.89
C GLN A 467 5.55 8.58 -11.94
N SER A 468 6.53 9.44 -11.62
CA SER A 468 6.89 10.62 -12.44
C SER A 468 8.39 10.71 -12.69
N HIS A 469 8.89 9.85 -13.58
CA HIS A 469 10.27 9.87 -14.07
C HIS A 469 10.37 9.40 -15.52
N ASP A 470 11.53 9.63 -16.11
CA ASP A 470 11.93 9.05 -17.39
C ASP A 470 13.37 8.52 -17.31
N LYS A 471 13.92 8.10 -18.45
CA LYS A 471 15.31 7.59 -18.55
C LYS A 471 16.38 8.62 -18.15
N ASP A 472 16.07 9.90 -18.18
CA ASP A 472 17.01 10.99 -17.92
C ASP A 472 16.96 11.46 -16.45
N GLY A 473 15.86 11.21 -15.74
CA GLY A 473 15.72 11.58 -14.33
C GLY A 473 14.26 11.77 -13.86
N ILE A 474 14.11 12.49 -12.77
CA ILE A 474 12.81 12.77 -12.15
C ILE A 474 12.03 13.83 -12.95
N ILE A 475 10.70 13.76 -12.89
CA ILE A 475 9.78 14.77 -13.45
C ILE A 475 8.87 15.24 -12.30
N TRP A 476 9.33 16.23 -11.52
CA TRP A 476 8.56 16.70 -10.39
C TRP A 476 7.29 17.44 -10.79
N PRO A 477 6.15 17.18 -10.12
CA PRO A 477 5.05 18.14 -10.01
C PRO A 477 5.56 19.43 -9.35
N ALA A 478 5.19 20.60 -9.88
CA ALA A 478 5.68 21.88 -9.38
C ALA A 478 5.37 22.12 -7.89
N SER A 479 4.27 21.54 -7.39
CA SER A 479 3.83 21.63 -6.00
C SER A 479 4.81 21.03 -4.98
N VAL A 480 5.54 19.98 -5.34
CA VAL A 480 6.46 19.24 -4.45
C VAL A 480 7.91 19.27 -4.91
N ALA A 481 8.21 19.87 -6.05
CA ALA A 481 9.57 20.01 -6.55
C ALA A 481 10.49 20.70 -5.52
N PRO A 482 11.74 20.23 -5.31
CA PRO A 482 12.65 20.85 -4.35
C PRO A 482 12.94 22.31 -4.68
N TYR A 483 13.08 22.63 -5.95
CA TYR A 483 13.01 23.96 -6.55
C TYR A 483 12.15 23.86 -7.80
N GLN A 484 11.35 24.88 -8.07
CA GLN A 484 10.48 24.93 -9.25
C GLN A 484 11.25 25.27 -10.52
N VAL A 485 12.32 26.05 -10.35
CA VAL A 485 13.14 26.56 -11.45
C VAL A 485 14.62 26.33 -11.15
N VAL A 486 15.37 25.88 -12.16
CA VAL A 486 16.83 25.99 -12.19
C VAL A 486 17.24 27.00 -13.26
N ILE A 487 18.15 27.92 -12.92
CA ILE A 487 18.79 28.82 -13.84
C ILE A 487 20.22 28.32 -14.09
N ASP A 488 20.48 27.77 -15.27
CA ASP A 488 21.80 27.34 -15.69
C ASP A 488 22.59 28.58 -16.17
N CYS A 489 23.38 29.18 -15.28
CA CYS A 489 24.34 30.27 -15.61
C CYS A 489 25.54 29.61 -16.30
N LEU A 490 25.62 29.70 -17.65
CA LEU A 490 26.61 28.95 -18.43
C LEU A 490 28.04 29.49 -18.31
N ASP A 491 28.18 30.76 -17.94
CA ASP A 491 29.44 31.47 -17.76
C ASP A 491 29.35 32.38 -16.53
N PRO A 492 29.57 31.84 -15.33
CA PRO A 492 29.44 32.61 -14.09
C PRO A 492 30.48 33.73 -13.93
N ASP A 493 31.61 33.65 -14.64
CA ASP A 493 32.64 34.67 -14.64
C ASP A 493 32.33 35.83 -15.60
N ASN A 494 31.38 35.65 -16.50
CA ASN A 494 30.88 36.72 -17.39
C ASN A 494 29.89 37.61 -16.62
N ALA A 495 30.26 38.86 -16.40
CA ALA A 495 29.49 39.81 -15.61
C ALA A 495 28.05 40.04 -16.13
N GLU A 496 27.80 39.99 -17.44
CA GLU A 496 26.48 40.15 -18.02
C GLU A 496 25.61 38.90 -17.77
N VAL A 497 26.16 37.71 -18.00
CA VAL A 497 25.46 36.43 -17.75
C VAL A 497 25.11 36.29 -16.28
N ALA A 498 26.06 36.58 -15.38
CA ALA A 498 25.84 36.56 -13.94
C ALA A 498 24.75 37.57 -13.52
N LYS A 499 24.81 38.80 -14.01
CA LYS A 499 23.83 39.87 -13.71
C LYS A 499 22.40 39.47 -14.15
N VAL A 500 22.25 38.89 -15.34
CA VAL A 500 20.94 38.47 -15.85
C VAL A 500 20.43 37.27 -15.01
N SER A 501 21.28 36.33 -14.67
CA SER A 501 20.92 35.17 -13.83
C SER A 501 20.45 35.61 -12.44
N ASP A 502 21.19 36.51 -11.78
CA ASP A 502 20.86 37.06 -10.46
C ASP A 502 19.59 37.92 -10.48
N GLY A 503 19.43 38.74 -11.54
CA GLY A 503 18.23 39.55 -11.72
C GLY A 503 16.97 38.69 -11.89
N LEU A 504 17.05 37.64 -12.70
CA LEU A 504 15.96 36.72 -12.93
C LEU A 504 15.63 35.88 -11.66
N GLU A 505 16.65 35.43 -10.89
CA GLU A 505 16.47 34.79 -9.58
C GLU A 505 15.65 35.71 -8.67
N ALA A 506 16.09 36.98 -8.51
CA ALA A 506 15.43 37.94 -7.62
C ALA A 506 13.97 38.22 -8.03
N GLU A 507 13.69 38.38 -9.33
CA GLU A 507 12.34 38.62 -9.84
C GLU A 507 11.40 37.41 -9.61
N LEU A 508 11.88 36.21 -9.86
CA LEU A 508 11.11 34.99 -9.66
C LEU A 508 10.86 34.71 -8.16
N GLU A 509 11.88 34.87 -7.31
CA GLU A 509 11.74 34.73 -5.86
C GLU A 509 10.75 35.77 -5.27
N ALA A 510 10.78 37.02 -5.76
CA ALA A 510 9.81 38.03 -5.35
C ALA A 510 8.36 37.68 -5.72
N SER A 511 8.16 36.82 -6.72
CA SER A 511 6.84 36.28 -7.09
C SER A 511 6.49 34.94 -6.42
N GLY A 512 7.30 34.49 -5.45
CA GLY A 512 7.05 33.25 -4.68
C GLY A 512 7.50 31.98 -5.39
N VAL A 513 8.32 32.07 -6.43
CA VAL A 513 8.88 30.92 -7.14
C VAL A 513 10.20 30.48 -6.50
N ASP A 514 10.32 29.21 -6.17
CA ASP A 514 11.56 28.62 -5.64
C ASP A 514 12.61 28.44 -6.75
N VAL A 515 13.74 29.15 -6.66
CA VAL A 515 14.79 29.17 -7.68
C VAL A 515 16.12 28.65 -7.16
N LEU A 516 16.78 27.80 -7.97
CA LEU A 516 18.19 27.44 -7.81
C LEU A 516 18.98 27.99 -8.99
N VAL A 517 20.10 28.67 -8.74
CA VAL A 517 21.02 29.11 -9.81
C VAL A 517 22.20 28.14 -9.83
N ASP A 518 22.43 27.48 -10.95
CA ASP A 518 23.63 26.70 -11.17
C ASP A 518 24.80 27.65 -11.60
N ASP A 519 25.50 28.09 -10.58
CA ASP A 519 26.66 28.98 -10.66
C ASP A 519 28.00 28.22 -10.70
N ARG A 520 28.00 26.92 -10.92
CA ARG A 520 29.23 26.10 -10.99
C ARG A 520 30.01 26.42 -12.28
N ALA A 521 31.33 26.36 -12.22
CA ALA A 521 32.21 26.44 -13.38
C ALA A 521 32.26 25.08 -14.14
N GLU A 522 31.07 24.56 -14.53
CA GLU A 522 30.91 23.27 -15.20
C GLU A 522 30.48 23.46 -16.67
N ARG A 523 30.78 22.44 -17.51
CA ARG A 523 30.36 22.44 -18.91
C ARG A 523 28.82 22.39 -19.01
N PRO A 524 28.22 23.09 -20.02
CA PRO A 524 26.76 23.09 -20.18
C PRO A 524 26.10 21.73 -20.17
N GLY A 525 26.73 20.71 -20.80
CA GLY A 525 26.21 19.35 -20.84
C GLY A 525 26.16 18.66 -19.48
N VAL A 526 27.03 19.02 -18.52
CA VAL A 526 26.99 18.54 -17.13
C VAL A 526 25.84 19.17 -16.40
N LYS A 527 25.70 20.50 -16.46
CA LYS A 527 24.58 21.25 -15.84
C LYS A 527 23.24 20.74 -16.32
N PHE A 528 23.06 20.54 -17.63
CA PHE A 528 21.80 20.05 -18.21
C PHE A 528 21.47 18.63 -17.75
N LYS A 529 22.45 17.73 -17.67
CA LYS A 529 22.23 16.36 -17.18
C LYS A 529 21.88 16.33 -15.69
N ASP A 530 22.53 17.14 -14.88
CA ASP A 530 22.22 17.26 -13.46
C ASP A 530 20.82 17.85 -13.25
N ALA A 531 20.46 18.88 -14.02
CA ALA A 531 19.14 19.49 -13.99
C ALA A 531 18.04 18.50 -14.39
N ASP A 532 18.27 17.71 -15.45
CA ASP A 532 17.33 16.67 -15.89
C ASP A 532 17.24 15.50 -14.90
N LEU A 533 18.36 15.08 -14.29
CA LEU A 533 18.40 14.03 -13.27
C LEU A 533 17.62 14.43 -12.01
N ILE A 534 17.86 15.65 -11.49
CA ILE A 534 17.13 16.18 -10.32
C ILE A 534 15.67 16.44 -10.68
N GLY A 535 15.40 16.88 -11.92
CA GLY A 535 14.06 17.00 -12.46
C GLY A 535 13.34 18.30 -12.14
N PHE A 536 14.04 19.44 -12.13
CA PHE A 536 13.41 20.75 -11.92
C PHE A 536 12.31 21.00 -12.96
N PRO A 537 11.09 21.39 -12.56
CA PRO A 537 9.96 21.59 -13.48
C PRO A 537 10.26 22.51 -14.66
N VAL A 538 11.01 23.58 -14.42
CA VAL A 538 11.43 24.52 -15.48
C VAL A 538 12.94 24.75 -15.39
N ARG A 539 13.60 24.70 -16.54
CA ARG A 539 15.00 25.09 -16.73
C ARG A 539 15.10 26.33 -17.55
N VAL A 540 15.88 27.30 -17.06
CA VAL A 540 16.26 28.52 -17.79
C VAL A 540 17.75 28.47 -18.09
N VAL A 541 18.14 28.70 -19.33
CA VAL A 541 19.55 28.75 -19.74
C VAL A 541 19.94 30.18 -20.04
N VAL A 542 20.93 30.69 -19.29
CA VAL A 542 21.49 32.01 -19.46
C VAL A 542 22.95 31.87 -19.93
N GLY A 543 23.25 32.27 -21.12
CA GLY A 543 24.59 32.21 -21.70
C GLY A 543 24.87 33.37 -22.63
N ALA A 544 26.16 33.76 -22.79
CA ALA A 544 26.57 34.89 -23.59
C ALA A 544 26.02 34.87 -25.03
N LYS A 545 26.01 33.71 -25.68
CA LYS A 545 25.45 33.54 -27.03
C LYS A 545 23.94 33.77 -27.08
N GLY A 546 23.17 33.31 -26.06
CA GLY A 546 21.73 33.56 -25.98
C GLY A 546 21.43 35.05 -25.79
N LEU A 547 22.18 35.69 -24.86
CA LEU A 547 22.03 37.13 -24.61
C LEU A 547 22.37 37.99 -25.84
N ALA A 548 23.43 37.63 -26.58
CA ALA A 548 23.78 38.31 -27.85
C ALA A 548 22.67 38.16 -28.91
N ASN A 549 21.87 37.07 -28.83
CA ASN A 549 20.70 36.84 -29.69
C ASN A 549 19.40 37.39 -29.08
N GLY A 550 19.49 38.14 -27.97
CA GLY A 550 18.41 38.89 -27.36
C GLY A 550 17.55 38.13 -26.36
N GLY A 551 17.96 36.92 -25.89
CA GLY A 551 17.09 36.19 -24.99
C GLY A 551 17.74 35.07 -24.17
N VAL A 552 16.91 34.42 -23.36
CA VAL A 552 17.23 33.22 -22.58
C VAL A 552 16.35 32.05 -23.03
N GLU A 553 16.85 30.83 -22.90
CA GLU A 553 16.08 29.64 -23.23
C GLU A 553 15.29 29.18 -22.03
N VAL A 554 13.97 28.96 -22.18
CA VAL A 554 13.07 28.43 -21.14
C VAL A 554 12.51 27.09 -21.61
N LYS A 555 12.65 26.05 -20.80
CA LYS A 555 12.20 24.70 -21.13
C LYS A 555 11.55 24.02 -19.93
N ARG A 556 10.38 23.41 -20.12
CA ARG A 556 9.78 22.49 -19.13
C ARG A 556 10.52 21.16 -19.13
N ARG A 557 10.68 20.54 -17.95
CA ARG A 557 11.33 19.23 -17.81
C ARG A 557 10.59 18.12 -18.58
N ALA A 558 9.27 18.15 -18.57
CA ALA A 558 8.42 17.15 -19.23
C ALA A 558 8.39 17.29 -20.77
N ASP A 559 8.87 18.41 -21.32
CA ASP A 559 8.83 18.67 -22.76
C ASP A 559 10.10 18.19 -23.47
N ASP A 560 9.97 17.82 -24.73
CA ASP A 560 11.12 17.57 -25.57
C ASP A 560 11.85 18.89 -25.97
N LYS A 561 13.05 18.76 -26.55
CA LYS A 561 13.87 19.91 -26.92
C LYS A 561 13.22 20.84 -27.93
N SER A 562 12.32 20.35 -28.76
CA SER A 562 11.67 21.18 -29.81
C SER A 562 10.74 22.25 -29.23
N LYS A 563 10.31 22.07 -27.97
CA LYS A 563 9.43 22.98 -27.24
C LYS A 563 10.19 24.02 -26.40
N THR A 564 11.52 24.14 -26.55
CA THR A 564 12.29 25.20 -25.91
C THR A 564 11.86 26.56 -26.47
N VAL A 565 11.52 27.49 -25.58
CA VAL A 565 11.13 28.85 -25.92
C VAL A 565 12.31 29.78 -25.67
N VAL A 566 12.65 30.64 -26.65
CA VAL A 566 13.59 31.73 -26.44
C VAL A 566 12.80 32.97 -26.08
N ALA A 567 12.97 33.44 -24.84
CA ALA A 567 12.27 34.62 -24.32
C ALA A 567 13.22 35.80 -24.21
N PRO A 568 12.82 37.03 -24.59
CA PRO A 568 13.58 38.24 -24.27
C PRO A 568 13.85 38.32 -22.77
N VAL A 569 15.01 38.82 -22.37
CA VAL A 569 15.40 38.89 -20.94
C VAL A 569 14.33 39.62 -20.12
N ALA A 570 13.73 40.69 -20.62
CA ALA A 570 12.68 41.43 -19.94
C ALA A 570 11.34 40.61 -19.76
N GLU A 571 11.14 39.58 -20.54
CA GLU A 571 9.94 38.74 -20.53
C GLU A 571 10.21 37.35 -19.91
N ALA A 572 11.45 37.06 -19.53
CA ALA A 572 11.90 35.74 -19.08
C ALA A 572 11.11 35.25 -17.86
N ALA A 573 10.91 36.07 -16.84
CA ALA A 573 10.14 35.69 -15.65
C ALA A 573 8.66 35.38 -15.99
N THR A 574 8.07 36.11 -16.94
CA THR A 574 6.70 35.83 -17.42
C THR A 574 6.63 34.50 -18.16
N ALA A 575 7.62 34.23 -19.04
CA ALA A 575 7.71 32.94 -19.73
C ALA A 575 7.88 31.75 -18.75
N VAL A 576 8.70 31.94 -17.72
CA VAL A 576 8.88 30.93 -16.65
C VAL A 576 7.58 30.67 -15.88
N ARG A 577 6.87 31.72 -15.46
CA ARG A 577 5.57 31.57 -14.78
C ARG A 577 4.55 30.86 -15.65
N ALA A 578 4.48 31.19 -16.93
CA ALA A 578 3.62 30.52 -17.91
C ALA A 578 4.00 29.03 -18.10
N ALA A 579 5.30 28.71 -18.00
CA ALA A 579 5.78 27.32 -18.06
C ALA A 579 5.48 26.49 -16.80
N LEU A 580 5.34 27.15 -15.64
CA LEU A 580 4.98 26.46 -14.38
C LEU A 580 3.48 26.13 -14.30
N GLY A 581 2.60 26.90 -14.96
CA GLY A 581 1.15 26.71 -15.02
C GLY A 581 0.41 27.76 -14.20
#